data_e63af8d163df9b867b7895723f0c0f7f
#
_entry.id   e63af8d163df9b867b7895723f0c0f7f
#
_cell.length_a   1.000
_cell.length_b   1.000
_cell.length_c   1.000
_cell.angle_alpha   90.00
_cell.angle_beta   90.00
_cell.angle_gamma   90.00
#
_symmetry.space_group_name_H-M   'P 1'
#
loop_
_entity.id
_entity.type
_entity.pdbx_description
1 polymer ?
#
loop_
_entity_poly.entity_id
_entity_poly.type
_entity_poly.pdbx_seq_one_letter_code
_entity_poly.pdbx_strand_id
1 'polypeptide(L)'
;MNKQLLRLTEIAQKPQRKIIGLMSGTSLDGLDIALCNFKWKKPHLLNFKTVEYSQDLRNRIRAVQSQIQVNLQEICVLHTELAQLYADLVLESLEEWGVEAHQVDLIASHGQTIYHHPNKKMNSTLQIVDGDHIAEKTGIVTISDFRQKHVAKGGEGAPLAGIMDESLFRSETKHRLLLNLGGISNFTWLPSKESGAEVLTSDIGPANTLINEAMKKHFNKPFDEDGKIASKGKVHSGVLKYLLLEPFFRKSFPKTTGQEDFNLDLVEELMTGFKIELQPEDLVATLTH
;
A
#
# COMPACT_ATOMS: atom_id res chain seq x y z
N MET A 1 -15.11 -31.28 -19.61
CA MET A 1 -15.11 -30.08 -18.79
C MET A 1 -13.72 -29.50 -18.83
N ASN A 2 -13.57 -28.16 -18.89
CA ASN A 2 -12.25 -27.51 -18.93
C ASN A 2 -11.47 -27.83 -17.66
N LYS A 3 -10.22 -28.30 -17.79
CA LYS A 3 -9.37 -28.72 -16.65
C LYS A 3 -9.13 -27.58 -15.65
N GLN A 4 -9.04 -26.33 -16.13
CA GLN A 4 -8.86 -25.15 -15.25
C GLN A 4 -10.10 -24.88 -14.42
N LEU A 5 -11.31 -25.00 -15.00
CA LEU A 5 -12.55 -24.84 -14.25
C LEU A 5 -12.73 -25.94 -13.19
N LEU A 6 -12.34 -27.18 -13.50
CA LEU A 6 -12.33 -28.26 -12.52
C LEU A 6 -11.41 -27.92 -11.33
N ARG A 7 -10.17 -27.50 -11.65
CA ARG A 7 -9.20 -27.11 -10.61
C ARG A 7 -9.71 -25.97 -9.73
N LEU A 8 -10.31 -24.93 -10.32
CA LEU A 8 -10.93 -23.84 -9.55
C LEU A 8 -12.04 -24.34 -8.62
N THR A 9 -12.88 -25.26 -9.10
CA THR A 9 -13.94 -25.86 -8.28
C THR A 9 -13.37 -26.68 -7.12
N GLU A 10 -12.34 -27.46 -7.39
CA GLU A 10 -11.64 -28.24 -6.36
C GLU A 10 -11.00 -27.32 -5.30
N ILE A 11 -10.30 -26.26 -5.72
CA ILE A 11 -9.72 -25.25 -4.82
C ILE A 11 -10.82 -24.59 -3.97
N ALA A 12 -11.95 -24.24 -4.58
CA ALA A 12 -13.06 -23.60 -3.88
C ALA A 12 -13.67 -24.49 -2.77
N GLN A 13 -13.64 -25.81 -2.95
CA GLN A 13 -14.18 -26.78 -2.00
C GLN A 13 -13.20 -27.18 -0.89
N LYS A 14 -11.90 -26.88 -1.03
CA LYS A 14 -10.91 -27.23 0.00
C LYS A 14 -11.22 -26.55 1.33
N PRO A 15 -11.17 -27.28 2.47
CA PRO A 15 -11.31 -26.68 3.80
C PRO A 15 -10.09 -25.84 4.20
N GLN A 16 -8.95 -26.12 3.60
CA GLN A 16 -7.70 -25.38 3.78
C GLN A 16 -7.06 -25.11 2.41
N ARG A 17 -6.51 -23.90 2.27
CA ARG A 17 -5.86 -23.47 1.02
C ARG A 17 -4.54 -22.80 1.32
N LYS A 18 -3.49 -23.21 0.61
CA LYS A 18 -2.23 -22.45 0.59
C LYS A 18 -2.31 -21.42 -0.52
N ILE A 19 -2.21 -20.15 -0.16
CA ILE A 19 -2.33 -19.03 -1.08
C ILE A 19 -1.10 -18.14 -0.95
N ILE A 20 -0.52 -17.78 -2.08
CA ILE A 20 0.50 -16.73 -2.15
C ILE A 20 -0.20 -15.41 -2.41
N GLY A 21 0.04 -14.42 -1.56
CA GLY A 21 -0.32 -13.03 -1.79
C GLY A 21 0.88 -12.25 -2.33
N LEU A 22 0.65 -11.46 -3.39
CA LEU A 22 1.65 -10.57 -3.99
C LEU A 22 1.17 -9.14 -3.86
N MET A 23 1.97 -8.29 -3.22
CA MET A 23 1.67 -6.87 -3.03
C MET A 23 2.85 -6.00 -3.39
N SER A 24 2.61 -5.00 -4.24
CA SER A 24 3.53 -3.89 -4.47
C SER A 24 2.79 -2.59 -4.25
N GLY A 25 3.32 -1.76 -3.36
CA GLY A 25 2.75 -0.46 -2.99
C GLY A 25 3.17 0.66 -3.94
N THR A 26 2.61 1.84 -3.72
CA THR A 26 2.98 3.06 -4.47
C THR A 26 4.34 3.62 -4.08
N SER A 27 4.91 3.20 -2.95
CA SER A 27 6.27 3.53 -2.50
C SER A 27 7.35 2.93 -3.40
N LEU A 28 7.04 1.84 -4.11
CA LEU A 28 7.95 1.11 -5.01
C LEU A 28 9.17 0.52 -4.29
N ASP A 29 9.01 0.15 -3.03
CA ASP A 29 10.11 -0.43 -2.24
C ASP A 29 10.46 -1.82 -2.75
N GLY A 30 9.46 -2.58 -3.22
CA GLY A 30 9.63 -3.92 -3.73
C GLY A 30 8.33 -4.70 -3.86
N LEU A 31 8.48 -6.00 -3.97
CA LEU A 31 7.39 -6.97 -3.98
C LEU A 31 7.33 -7.71 -2.64
N ASP A 32 6.23 -7.59 -1.93
CA ASP A 32 5.90 -8.43 -0.80
C ASP A 32 5.31 -9.74 -1.27
N ILE A 33 5.86 -10.86 -0.78
CA ILE A 33 5.44 -12.23 -1.10
C ILE A 33 5.08 -12.92 0.21
N ALA A 34 3.82 -13.26 0.39
CA ALA A 34 3.31 -13.91 1.59
C ALA A 34 2.70 -15.27 1.26
N LEU A 35 3.23 -16.35 1.79
CA LEU A 35 2.60 -17.67 1.74
C LEU A 35 1.72 -17.84 2.98
N CYS A 36 0.42 -17.98 2.77
CA CYS A 36 -0.56 -18.15 3.84
C CYS A 36 -1.31 -19.46 3.71
N ASN A 37 -1.61 -20.09 4.84
CA ASN A 37 -2.59 -21.17 4.92
C ASN A 37 -3.92 -20.61 5.41
N PHE A 38 -4.95 -20.66 4.57
CA PHE A 38 -6.30 -20.27 4.93
C PHE A 38 -7.07 -21.47 5.42
N LYS A 39 -7.40 -21.49 6.72
CA LYS A 39 -8.38 -22.41 7.27
C LYS A 39 -9.70 -21.67 7.42
N TRP A 40 -10.68 -22.02 6.58
CA TRP A 40 -11.92 -21.25 6.41
C TRP A 40 -11.60 -19.83 5.92
N LYS A 41 -11.91 -18.81 6.71
CA LYS A 41 -11.65 -17.40 6.40
C LYS A 41 -10.46 -16.81 7.16
N LYS A 42 -9.76 -17.62 7.95
CA LYS A 42 -8.63 -17.14 8.77
C LYS A 42 -7.31 -17.49 8.10
N PRO A 43 -6.52 -16.51 7.70
CA PRO A 43 -5.17 -16.72 7.22
C PRO A 43 -4.23 -17.05 8.39
N HIS A 44 -3.29 -17.94 8.13
CA HIS A 44 -2.12 -18.19 8.96
C HIS A 44 -0.90 -18.01 8.09
N LEU A 45 -0.06 -17.03 8.42
CA LEU A 45 1.16 -16.75 7.69
C LEU A 45 2.15 -17.90 7.92
N LEU A 46 2.63 -18.48 6.84
CA LEU A 46 3.65 -19.51 6.85
C LEU A 46 5.03 -18.94 6.57
N ASN A 47 5.16 -18.16 5.49
CA ASN A 47 6.40 -17.52 5.07
C ASN A 47 6.10 -16.12 4.53
N PHE A 48 7.09 -15.25 4.65
CA PHE A 48 7.01 -13.88 4.13
C PHE A 48 8.40 -13.39 3.74
N LYS A 49 8.47 -12.68 2.64
CA LYS A 49 9.67 -11.89 2.28
C LYS A 49 9.28 -10.68 1.45
N THR A 50 10.10 -9.66 1.52
CA THR A 50 10.08 -8.51 0.62
C THR A 50 11.29 -8.59 -0.30
N VAL A 51 11.07 -8.46 -1.60
CA VAL A 51 12.15 -8.40 -2.60
C VAL A 51 12.20 -6.99 -3.17
N GLU A 52 13.29 -6.29 -2.93
CA GLU A 52 13.46 -4.92 -3.39
C GLU A 52 13.55 -4.83 -4.91
N TYR A 53 12.94 -3.79 -5.49
CA TYR A 53 13.12 -3.47 -6.90
C TYR A 53 14.48 -2.82 -7.15
N SER A 54 15.07 -3.12 -8.32
CA SER A 54 16.24 -2.39 -8.79
C SER A 54 15.92 -0.91 -8.96
N GLN A 55 16.93 -0.06 -8.85
CA GLN A 55 16.75 1.38 -9.03
C GLN A 55 16.24 1.73 -10.43
N ASP A 56 16.68 1.01 -11.45
CA ASP A 56 16.22 1.18 -12.83
C ASP A 56 14.73 0.89 -12.95
N LEU A 57 14.27 -0.24 -12.43
CA LEU A 57 12.85 -0.62 -12.44
C LEU A 57 11.99 0.41 -11.68
N ARG A 58 12.45 0.86 -10.50
CA ARG A 58 11.78 1.94 -9.74
C ARG A 58 11.62 3.20 -10.57
N ASN A 59 12.67 3.61 -11.28
CA ASN A 59 12.65 4.82 -12.10
C ASN A 59 11.67 4.68 -13.28
N ARG A 60 11.65 3.54 -13.94
CA ARG A 60 10.72 3.26 -15.05
C ARG A 60 9.26 3.27 -14.58
N ILE A 61 8.96 2.64 -13.44
CA ILE A 61 7.60 2.67 -12.88
C ILE A 61 7.21 4.09 -12.49
N ARG A 62 8.09 4.86 -11.83
CA ARG A 62 7.83 6.27 -11.47
C ARG A 62 7.55 7.15 -12.67
N ALA A 63 8.18 6.88 -13.80
CA ALA A 63 7.97 7.66 -15.03
C ALA A 63 6.54 7.51 -15.59
N VAL A 64 5.82 6.48 -15.21
CA VAL A 64 4.44 6.24 -15.66
C VAL A 64 3.40 6.33 -14.54
N GLN A 65 3.81 6.25 -13.28
CA GLN A 65 2.93 6.25 -12.12
C GLN A 65 2.41 7.66 -11.82
N SER A 66 1.09 7.79 -11.69
CA SER A 66 0.39 9.05 -11.36
C SER A 66 0.66 10.20 -12.33
N GLN A 67 1.07 9.90 -13.56
CA GLN A 67 1.32 10.88 -14.62
C GLN A 67 0.11 11.01 -15.54
N ILE A 68 -0.21 12.25 -15.96
CA ILE A 68 -1.30 12.52 -16.91
C ILE A 68 -0.89 12.15 -18.35
N GLN A 69 0.37 12.35 -18.68
CA GLN A 69 0.94 12.04 -20.00
C GLN A 69 2.05 11.02 -19.84
N VAL A 70 1.90 9.88 -20.46
CA VAL A 70 2.85 8.77 -20.35
C VAL A 70 3.08 8.10 -21.71
N ASN A 71 4.20 7.40 -21.82
CA ASN A 71 4.43 6.50 -22.94
C ASN A 71 3.59 5.23 -22.74
N LEU A 72 2.54 5.05 -23.55
CA LEU A 72 1.68 3.88 -23.50
C LEU A 72 2.43 2.58 -23.78
N GLN A 73 3.44 2.61 -24.67
CA GLN A 73 4.28 1.46 -24.96
C GLN A 73 5.04 1.01 -23.70
N GLU A 74 5.53 1.94 -22.90
CA GLU A 74 6.23 1.62 -21.66
C GLU A 74 5.30 0.95 -20.63
N ILE A 75 4.06 1.42 -20.51
CA ILE A 75 3.06 0.76 -19.66
C ILE A 75 2.81 -0.68 -20.14
N CYS A 76 2.67 -0.88 -21.46
CA CYS A 76 2.45 -2.19 -22.05
C CYS A 76 3.62 -3.14 -21.79
N VAL A 77 4.85 -2.67 -21.93
CA VAL A 77 6.06 -3.46 -21.65
C VAL A 77 6.17 -3.79 -20.15
N LEU A 78 5.99 -2.80 -19.28
CA LEU A 78 6.03 -3.00 -17.82
C LEU A 78 4.94 -3.99 -17.35
N HIS A 79 3.77 -4.00 -17.99
CA HIS A 79 2.67 -4.93 -17.65
C HIS A 79 3.11 -6.39 -17.76
N THR A 80 3.84 -6.74 -18.80
CA THR A 80 4.37 -8.09 -19.03
C THR A 80 5.65 -8.35 -18.22
N GLU A 81 6.59 -7.41 -18.23
CA GLU A 81 7.88 -7.55 -17.58
C GLU A 81 7.76 -7.75 -16.07
N LEU A 82 6.93 -6.94 -15.40
CA LEU A 82 6.64 -7.10 -13.98
C LEU A 82 5.95 -8.44 -13.68
N ALA A 83 5.05 -8.90 -14.56
CA ALA A 83 4.39 -10.18 -14.36
C ALA A 83 5.37 -11.35 -14.43
N GLN A 84 6.32 -11.29 -15.37
CA GLN A 84 7.39 -12.29 -15.47
C GLN A 84 8.33 -12.25 -14.26
N LEU A 85 8.71 -11.05 -13.82
CA LEU A 85 9.51 -10.86 -12.61
C LEU A 85 8.79 -11.42 -11.38
N TYR A 86 7.50 -11.14 -11.21
CA TYR A 86 6.72 -11.66 -10.07
C TYR A 86 6.69 -13.19 -10.09
N ALA A 87 6.52 -13.78 -11.27
CA ALA A 87 6.54 -15.23 -11.40
C ALA A 87 7.89 -15.84 -11.02
N ASP A 88 9.00 -15.24 -11.45
CA ASP A 88 10.36 -15.67 -11.08
C ASP A 88 10.55 -15.59 -9.56
N LEU A 89 10.23 -14.44 -8.96
CA LEU A 89 10.36 -14.22 -7.54
C LEU A 89 9.48 -15.18 -6.70
N VAL A 90 8.30 -15.56 -7.21
CA VAL A 90 7.46 -16.58 -6.58
C VAL A 90 8.16 -17.94 -6.60
N LEU A 91 8.68 -18.36 -7.77
CA LEU A 91 9.35 -19.65 -7.89
C LEU A 91 10.61 -19.72 -7.03
N GLU A 92 11.44 -18.67 -7.03
CA GLU A 92 12.62 -18.56 -6.15
C GLU A 92 12.22 -18.62 -4.67
N SER A 93 11.14 -17.93 -4.28
CA SER A 93 10.63 -17.94 -2.90
C SER A 93 10.15 -19.32 -2.48
N LEU A 94 9.47 -20.03 -3.38
CA LEU A 94 9.00 -21.39 -3.12
C LEU A 94 10.17 -22.37 -2.94
N GLU A 95 11.21 -22.25 -3.77
CA GLU A 95 12.44 -23.03 -3.64
C GLU A 95 13.13 -22.78 -2.28
N GLU A 96 13.32 -21.50 -1.91
CA GLU A 96 13.89 -21.12 -0.60
C GLU A 96 13.09 -21.67 0.58
N TRP A 97 11.77 -21.74 0.45
CA TRP A 97 10.88 -22.23 1.52
C TRP A 97 10.68 -23.73 1.51
N GLY A 98 11.26 -24.45 0.55
CA GLY A 98 11.09 -25.90 0.40
C GLY A 98 9.64 -26.29 0.09
N VAL A 99 8.91 -25.45 -0.66
CA VAL A 99 7.52 -25.66 -1.04
C VAL A 99 7.41 -25.85 -2.54
N GLU A 100 6.83 -26.97 -2.95
CA GLU A 100 6.59 -27.24 -4.37
C GLU A 100 5.41 -26.43 -4.91
N ALA A 101 5.50 -25.93 -6.15
CA ALA A 101 4.45 -25.10 -6.77
C ALA A 101 3.07 -25.80 -6.76
N HIS A 102 3.02 -27.12 -6.94
CA HIS A 102 1.78 -27.90 -6.92
C HIS A 102 1.10 -27.95 -5.54
N GLN A 103 1.80 -27.61 -4.46
CA GLN A 103 1.25 -27.51 -3.11
C GLN A 103 0.57 -26.18 -2.83
N VAL A 104 0.75 -25.20 -3.72
CA VAL A 104 0.09 -23.89 -3.67
C VAL A 104 -1.20 -23.96 -4.49
N ASP A 105 -2.30 -23.57 -3.88
CA ASP A 105 -3.61 -23.62 -4.52
C ASP A 105 -3.87 -22.43 -5.44
N LEU A 106 -3.38 -21.24 -5.03
CA LEU A 106 -3.71 -19.98 -5.68
C LEU A 106 -2.62 -18.93 -5.46
N ILE A 107 -2.41 -18.09 -6.46
CA ILE A 107 -1.72 -16.80 -6.32
C ILE A 107 -2.77 -15.70 -6.36
N ALA A 108 -2.67 -14.74 -5.45
CA ALA A 108 -3.47 -13.53 -5.39
C ALA A 108 -2.54 -12.33 -5.65
N SER A 109 -2.58 -11.76 -6.85
CA SER A 109 -1.72 -10.64 -7.26
C SER A 109 -2.47 -9.33 -7.25
N HIS A 110 -2.02 -8.37 -6.42
CA HIS A 110 -2.54 -7.01 -6.45
C HIS A 110 -2.11 -6.25 -7.72
N GLY A 111 -0.94 -6.60 -8.26
CA GLY A 111 -0.30 -5.83 -9.31
C GLY A 111 0.38 -4.56 -8.79
N GLN A 112 0.77 -3.69 -9.71
CA GLN A 112 1.37 -2.38 -9.45
C GLN A 112 0.41 -1.28 -9.86
N THR A 113 0.04 -0.42 -8.92
CA THR A 113 -0.84 0.73 -9.21
C THR A 113 -0.10 1.76 -10.04
N ILE A 114 -0.63 2.06 -11.22
CA ILE A 114 -0.14 3.10 -12.13
C ILE A 114 -0.95 4.37 -11.96
N TYR A 115 -2.27 4.26 -11.90
CA TYR A 115 -3.13 5.43 -11.75
C TYR A 115 -4.34 5.10 -10.89
N HIS A 116 -4.70 6.02 -10.00
CA HIS A 116 -5.92 5.94 -9.21
C HIS A 116 -6.69 7.23 -9.36
N HIS A 117 -7.94 7.15 -9.82
CA HIS A 117 -8.78 8.29 -10.12
C HIS A 117 -10.15 8.15 -9.43
N PRO A 118 -10.22 8.42 -8.11
CA PRO A 118 -11.49 8.53 -7.42
C PRO A 118 -12.21 9.80 -7.87
N ASN A 119 -13.33 9.67 -8.55
CA ASN A 119 -14.10 10.79 -9.07
C ASN A 119 -15.60 10.51 -8.95
N LYS A 120 -16.37 11.45 -8.40
CA LYS A 120 -17.83 11.30 -8.22
C LYS A 120 -18.60 10.98 -9.50
N LYS A 121 -18.05 11.34 -10.68
CA LYS A 121 -18.69 11.06 -11.98
C LYS A 121 -18.29 9.69 -12.52
N MET A 122 -17.04 9.28 -12.31
CA MET A 122 -16.51 8.01 -12.81
C MET A 122 -15.26 7.63 -12.01
N ASN A 123 -15.42 6.68 -11.10
CA ASN A 123 -14.29 6.08 -10.40
C ASN A 123 -13.51 5.18 -11.36
N SER A 124 -12.19 5.26 -11.31
CA SER A 124 -11.31 4.40 -12.10
C SER A 124 -9.99 4.16 -11.38
N THR A 125 -9.37 3.04 -11.67
CA THR A 125 -8.04 2.70 -11.15
C THR A 125 -7.35 1.75 -12.13
N LEU A 126 -6.06 1.88 -12.30
CA LEU A 126 -5.25 1.04 -13.18
C LEU A 126 -4.13 0.39 -12.38
N GLN A 127 -4.18 -0.93 -12.28
CA GLN A 127 -3.09 -1.76 -11.87
C GLN A 127 -2.56 -2.54 -13.06
N ILE A 128 -1.24 -2.60 -13.21
CA ILE A 128 -0.57 -3.45 -14.19
C ILE A 128 -0.02 -4.69 -13.48
N VAL A 129 0.52 -5.61 -14.18
CA VAL A 129 0.96 -6.99 -13.87
C VAL A 129 -0.09 -8.00 -14.27
N ASP A 130 0.18 -8.63 -15.42
CA ASP A 130 -0.74 -9.60 -16.00
C ASP A 130 -0.74 -10.93 -15.26
N GLY A 131 -1.90 -11.31 -14.74
CA GLY A 131 -2.06 -12.57 -14.01
C GLY A 131 -1.88 -13.82 -14.87
N ASP A 132 -2.13 -13.76 -16.17
CA ASP A 132 -1.97 -14.89 -17.09
C ASP A 132 -0.50 -15.26 -17.25
N HIS A 133 0.40 -14.27 -17.34
CA HIS A 133 1.85 -14.51 -17.36
C HIS A 133 2.36 -15.17 -16.07
N ILE A 134 1.83 -14.75 -14.93
CA ILE A 134 2.17 -15.38 -13.64
C ILE A 134 1.67 -16.82 -13.62
N ALA A 135 0.41 -17.05 -14.02
CA ALA A 135 -0.21 -18.37 -14.00
C ALA A 135 0.51 -19.35 -14.94
N GLU A 136 0.82 -18.91 -16.17
CA GLU A 136 1.50 -19.74 -17.17
C GLU A 136 2.92 -20.15 -16.69
N LYS A 137 3.69 -19.20 -16.18
CA LYS A 137 5.06 -19.44 -15.76
C LYS A 137 5.18 -20.27 -14.48
N THR A 138 4.30 -20.05 -13.51
CA THR A 138 4.31 -20.76 -12.22
C THR A 138 3.52 -22.08 -12.24
N GLY A 139 2.62 -22.26 -13.19
CA GLY A 139 1.65 -23.36 -13.21
C GLY A 139 0.59 -23.27 -12.09
N ILE A 140 0.50 -22.15 -11.38
CA ILE A 140 -0.42 -21.92 -10.26
C ILE A 140 -1.56 -21.00 -10.73
N VAL A 141 -2.80 -21.38 -10.42
CA VAL A 141 -3.96 -20.50 -10.71
C VAL A 141 -3.75 -19.13 -10.08
N THR A 142 -3.85 -18.07 -10.89
CA THR A 142 -3.64 -16.70 -10.43
C THR A 142 -4.93 -15.90 -10.54
N ILE A 143 -5.26 -15.15 -9.48
CA ILE A 143 -6.33 -14.14 -9.46
C ILE A 143 -5.66 -12.79 -9.31
N SER A 144 -6.04 -11.84 -10.18
CA SER A 144 -5.51 -10.49 -10.21
C SER A 144 -6.63 -9.45 -10.32
N ASP A 145 -6.25 -8.17 -10.36
CA ASP A 145 -7.15 -7.05 -10.64
C ASP A 145 -8.32 -6.88 -9.65
N PHE A 146 -8.05 -7.01 -8.36
CA PHE A 146 -9.07 -7.00 -7.30
C PHE A 146 -9.86 -5.69 -7.20
N ARG A 147 -9.26 -4.55 -7.57
CA ARG A 147 -9.86 -3.23 -7.40
C ARG A 147 -11.00 -2.96 -8.37
N GLN A 148 -10.96 -3.56 -9.56
CA GLN A 148 -11.97 -3.39 -10.61
C GLN A 148 -13.35 -3.85 -10.16
N LYS A 149 -13.44 -4.93 -9.38
CA LYS A 149 -14.73 -5.40 -8.88
C LYS A 149 -15.40 -4.39 -7.94
N HIS A 150 -14.61 -3.68 -7.13
CA HIS A 150 -15.12 -2.62 -6.26
C HIS A 150 -15.56 -1.40 -7.09
N VAL A 151 -14.75 -1.00 -8.06
CA VAL A 151 -15.08 0.10 -9.00
C VAL A 151 -16.37 -0.22 -9.80
N ALA A 152 -16.49 -1.44 -10.32
CA ALA A 152 -17.68 -1.88 -11.07
C ALA A 152 -18.98 -1.85 -10.23
N LYS A 153 -18.86 -1.90 -8.90
CA LYS A 153 -19.99 -1.73 -7.95
C LYS A 153 -20.22 -0.28 -7.53
N GLY A 154 -19.54 0.69 -8.15
CA GLY A 154 -19.66 2.10 -7.84
C GLY A 154 -18.73 2.57 -6.71
N GLY A 155 -17.87 1.72 -6.18
CA GLY A 155 -16.85 2.10 -5.20
C GLY A 155 -15.61 2.74 -5.84
N GLU A 156 -14.74 3.27 -5.03
CA GLU A 156 -13.52 3.98 -5.50
C GLU A 156 -12.35 3.03 -5.83
N GLY A 157 -12.45 1.74 -5.50
CA GLY A 157 -11.35 0.79 -5.68
C GLY A 157 -10.33 0.80 -4.53
N ALA A 158 -10.49 1.70 -3.58
CA ALA A 158 -9.69 1.84 -2.37
C ALA A 158 -10.60 2.29 -1.19
N PRO A 159 -10.20 2.06 0.08
CA PRO A 159 -9.15 1.14 0.51
C PRO A 159 -9.61 -0.32 0.45
N LEU A 160 -8.72 -1.25 0.10
CA LEU A 160 -9.00 -2.69 0.22
C LEU A 160 -8.63 -3.23 1.61
N ALA A 161 -7.66 -2.61 2.26
CA ALA A 161 -7.18 -3.02 3.58
C ALA A 161 -8.32 -3.07 4.62
N GLY A 162 -9.22 -2.10 4.62
CA GLY A 162 -10.33 -2.04 5.57
C GLY A 162 -11.24 -3.27 5.58
N ILE A 163 -11.44 -3.92 4.43
CA ILE A 163 -12.21 -5.17 4.34
C ILE A 163 -11.48 -6.32 5.05
N MET A 164 -10.16 -6.39 4.87
CA MET A 164 -9.34 -7.39 5.54
C MET A 164 -9.19 -7.09 7.02
N ASP A 165 -9.02 -5.83 7.39
CA ASP A 165 -8.96 -5.37 8.77
C ASP A 165 -10.23 -5.76 9.53
N GLU A 166 -11.40 -5.54 8.94
CA GLU A 166 -12.67 -5.97 9.52
C GLU A 166 -12.71 -7.49 9.70
N SER A 167 -12.35 -8.24 8.66
CA SER A 167 -12.40 -9.70 8.69
C SER A 167 -11.45 -10.33 9.71
N LEU A 168 -10.27 -9.73 9.91
CA LEU A 168 -9.20 -10.28 10.75
C LEU A 168 -9.25 -9.78 12.19
N PHE A 169 -9.57 -8.49 12.36
CA PHE A 169 -9.35 -7.82 13.64
C PHE A 169 -10.62 -7.37 14.34
N ARG A 170 -11.79 -7.38 13.67
CA ARG A 170 -13.05 -7.00 14.33
C ARG A 170 -13.41 -8.00 15.43
N SER A 171 -13.62 -7.49 16.63
CA SER A 171 -13.98 -8.27 17.81
C SER A 171 -15.50 -8.29 18.03
N GLU A 172 -16.01 -9.32 18.69
CA GLU A 172 -17.42 -9.35 19.12
C GLU A 172 -17.71 -8.21 20.09
N THR A 173 -16.86 -8.04 21.14
CA THR A 173 -17.15 -7.18 22.30
C THR A 173 -16.28 -5.93 22.40
N LYS A 174 -15.11 -5.87 21.70
CA LYS A 174 -14.15 -4.77 21.84
C LYS A 174 -14.11 -3.91 20.60
N HIS A 175 -14.11 -2.58 20.78
CA HIS A 175 -13.72 -1.65 19.73
C HIS A 175 -12.22 -1.71 19.54
N ARG A 176 -11.75 -1.58 18.28
CA ARG A 176 -10.33 -1.54 17.92
C ARG A 176 -10.06 -0.39 16.97
N LEU A 177 -8.90 0.20 17.11
CA LEU A 177 -8.37 1.16 16.15
C LEU A 177 -7.07 0.58 15.60
N LEU A 178 -7.01 0.40 14.29
CA LEU A 178 -5.79 0.04 13.58
C LEU A 178 -5.20 1.33 13.02
N LEU A 179 -3.99 1.66 13.42
CA LEU A 179 -3.27 2.85 12.97
C LEU A 179 -2.15 2.42 12.04
N ASN A 180 -2.10 2.99 10.85
CA ASN A 180 -1.02 2.82 9.90
C ASN A 180 -0.25 4.14 9.77
N LEU A 181 1.06 4.10 10.03
CA LEU A 181 1.99 5.22 9.87
C LEU A 181 2.89 4.97 8.65
N GLY A 182 2.32 5.08 7.46
CA GLY A 182 3.01 5.03 6.18
C GLY A 182 3.57 6.38 5.77
N GLY A 183 3.63 6.67 4.47
CA GLY A 183 3.91 8.03 3.97
C GLY A 183 2.84 9.01 4.43
N ILE A 184 1.58 8.63 4.24
CA ILE A 184 0.38 9.22 4.84
C ILE A 184 -0.08 8.31 5.97
N SER A 185 -0.49 8.90 7.09
CA SER A 185 -1.09 8.16 8.20
C SER A 185 -2.58 7.97 7.98
N ASN A 186 -3.07 6.77 8.27
CA ASN A 186 -4.50 6.44 8.20
C ASN A 186 -4.90 5.50 9.33
N PHE A 187 -6.20 5.41 9.58
CA PHE A 187 -6.73 4.48 10.56
C PHE A 187 -7.93 3.70 10.01
N THR A 188 -8.12 2.50 10.56
CA THR A 188 -9.37 1.75 10.46
C THR A 188 -9.95 1.60 11.86
N TRP A 189 -11.11 2.22 12.11
CA TRP A 189 -11.88 2.01 13.33
C TRP A 189 -12.82 0.83 13.14
N LEU A 190 -12.63 -0.19 13.97
CA LEU A 190 -13.38 -1.42 14.00
C LEU A 190 -14.25 -1.45 15.26
N PRO A 191 -15.51 -1.00 15.18
CA PRO A 191 -16.41 -1.12 16.31
C PRO A 191 -16.68 -2.60 16.62
N SER A 192 -17.03 -2.92 17.87
CA SER A 192 -17.47 -4.27 18.20
C SER A 192 -18.66 -4.66 17.35
N LYS A 193 -18.80 -5.95 17.05
CA LYS A 193 -19.97 -6.44 16.28
C LYS A 193 -21.27 -6.21 17.04
N GLU A 194 -21.24 -6.36 18.37
CA GLU A 194 -22.41 -6.10 19.25
C GLU A 194 -22.91 -4.66 19.18
N SER A 195 -22.05 -3.69 18.84
CA SER A 195 -22.44 -2.27 18.76
C SER A 195 -23.35 -1.96 17.59
N GLY A 196 -23.35 -2.80 16.54
CA GLY A 196 -24.05 -2.53 15.29
C GLY A 196 -23.50 -1.35 14.47
N ALA A 197 -22.42 -0.70 14.92
CA ALA A 197 -21.81 0.42 14.22
C ALA A 197 -20.99 -0.05 13.01
N GLU A 198 -20.89 0.82 12.01
CA GLU A 198 -20.14 0.56 10.78
C GLU A 198 -18.64 0.80 10.97
N VAL A 199 -17.84 0.08 10.18
CA VAL A 199 -16.38 0.27 10.10
C VAL A 199 -16.09 1.61 9.43
N LEU A 200 -15.14 2.35 9.96
CA LEU A 200 -14.69 3.63 9.41
C LEU A 200 -13.20 3.57 9.10
N THR A 201 -12.85 3.88 7.86
CA THR A 201 -11.45 4.05 7.43
C THR A 201 -11.25 5.47 6.94
N SER A 202 -10.15 6.11 7.33
CA SER A 202 -9.85 7.50 6.94
C SER A 202 -8.37 7.81 7.05
N ASP A 203 -7.91 8.75 6.23
CA ASP A 203 -6.61 9.37 6.43
C ASP A 203 -6.65 10.33 7.61
N ILE A 204 -5.51 10.46 8.29
CA ILE A 204 -5.31 11.35 9.44
C ILE A 204 -4.52 12.59 9.00
N GLY A 205 -3.49 12.39 8.20
CA GLY A 205 -2.59 13.43 7.71
C GLY A 205 -1.25 12.88 7.23
N PRO A 206 -0.28 13.75 6.95
CA PRO A 206 1.06 13.31 6.59
C PRO A 206 1.70 12.53 7.73
N ALA A 207 2.64 11.64 7.37
CA ALA A 207 3.49 10.94 8.33
C ALA A 207 4.93 10.90 7.79
N ASN A 208 5.45 9.72 7.42
CA ASN A 208 6.85 9.61 7.03
C ASN A 208 7.23 10.39 5.76
N THR A 209 6.28 10.77 4.89
CA THR A 209 6.60 11.51 3.66
C THR A 209 7.36 12.80 3.96
N LEU A 210 6.81 13.65 4.84
CA LEU A 210 7.45 14.93 5.19
C LEU A 210 8.80 14.72 5.88
N ILE A 211 8.88 13.73 6.77
CA ILE A 211 10.13 13.38 7.45
C ILE A 211 11.19 12.95 6.44
N ASN A 212 10.82 12.05 5.51
CA ASN A 212 11.74 11.51 4.50
C ASN A 212 12.21 12.59 3.51
N GLU A 213 11.33 13.53 3.13
CA GLU A 213 11.69 14.67 2.28
C GLU A 213 12.70 15.59 3.00
N ALA A 214 12.46 15.92 4.26
CA ALA A 214 13.40 16.70 5.08
C ALA A 214 14.75 15.98 5.24
N MET A 215 14.73 14.67 5.50
CA MET A 215 15.92 13.84 5.62
C MET A 215 16.73 13.81 4.32
N LYS A 216 16.05 13.66 3.17
CA LYS A 216 16.69 13.67 1.86
C LYS A 216 17.32 15.03 1.55
N LYS A 217 16.59 16.12 1.82
CA LYS A 217 17.04 17.48 1.51
C LYS A 217 18.23 17.92 2.36
N HIS A 218 18.17 17.67 3.67
CA HIS A 218 19.14 18.24 4.62
C HIS A 218 20.24 17.28 5.02
N PHE A 219 20.00 15.96 4.96
CA PHE A 219 20.96 14.96 5.43
C PHE A 219 21.39 13.97 4.35
N ASN A 220 20.84 14.07 3.14
CA ASN A 220 21.09 13.14 2.02
C ASN A 220 20.82 11.66 2.42
N LYS A 221 19.81 11.44 3.24
CA LYS A 221 19.37 10.13 3.72
C LYS A 221 17.92 9.86 3.31
N PRO A 222 17.54 8.60 3.04
CA PRO A 222 16.18 8.27 2.61
C PRO A 222 15.13 8.44 3.73
N PHE A 223 15.52 8.24 5.00
CA PHE A 223 14.66 8.34 6.18
C PHE A 223 15.49 8.56 7.45
N ASP A 224 14.83 8.87 8.57
CA ASP A 224 15.46 8.99 9.89
C ASP A 224 15.43 7.63 10.62
N GLU A 225 16.53 6.91 10.54
CA GLU A 225 16.67 5.58 11.16
C GLU A 225 16.57 5.67 12.69
N ASP A 226 15.58 5.00 13.24
CA ASP A 226 15.31 4.96 14.70
C ASP A 226 15.09 6.35 15.32
N GLY A 227 14.70 7.36 14.55
CA GLY A 227 14.52 8.73 15.04
C GLY A 227 15.81 9.40 15.51
N LYS A 228 16.97 8.96 15.00
CA LYS A 228 18.30 9.43 15.47
C LYS A 228 18.54 10.92 15.21
N ILE A 229 17.93 11.49 14.19
CA ILE A 229 18.04 12.91 13.89
C ILE A 229 16.98 13.69 14.66
N ALA A 230 15.71 13.24 14.63
CA ALA A 230 14.62 13.85 15.38
C ALA A 230 14.94 13.98 16.89
N SER A 231 15.57 12.95 17.46
CA SER A 231 15.94 12.94 18.90
C SER A 231 16.98 13.99 19.29
N LYS A 232 17.70 14.57 18.35
CA LYS A 232 18.69 15.64 18.59
C LYS A 232 18.08 17.03 18.49
N GLY A 233 16.94 17.14 17.78
CA GLY A 233 16.26 18.39 17.57
C GLY A 233 15.27 18.73 18.66
N LYS A 234 14.75 19.96 18.60
CA LYS A 234 13.69 20.47 19.47
C LYS A 234 12.46 20.79 18.64
N VAL A 235 11.30 20.32 19.09
CA VAL A 235 10.01 20.62 18.47
C VAL A 235 9.72 22.11 18.50
N HIS A 236 9.48 22.70 17.35
CA HIS A 236 9.07 24.10 17.23
C HIS A 236 7.54 24.20 17.26
N SER A 237 7.00 24.52 18.42
CA SER A 237 5.55 24.54 18.67
C SER A 237 4.77 25.49 17.75
N GLY A 238 5.38 26.59 17.27
CA GLY A 238 4.77 27.52 16.34
C GLY A 238 4.55 26.89 14.96
N VAL A 239 5.57 26.24 14.37
CA VAL A 239 5.46 25.56 13.10
C VAL A 239 4.45 24.43 13.18
N LEU A 240 4.52 23.59 14.21
CA LEU A 240 3.54 22.53 14.45
C LEU A 240 2.10 23.07 14.50
N LYS A 241 1.88 24.15 15.26
CA LYS A 241 0.57 24.78 15.36
C LYS A 241 0.06 25.26 14.00
N TYR A 242 0.91 25.86 13.17
CA TYR A 242 0.50 26.33 11.85
C TYR A 242 0.16 25.15 10.92
N LEU A 243 0.97 24.09 10.90
CA LEU A 243 0.66 22.89 10.14
C LEU A 243 -0.68 22.27 10.53
N LEU A 244 -0.99 22.22 11.82
CA LEU A 244 -2.28 21.73 12.32
C LEU A 244 -3.47 22.65 12.00
N LEU A 245 -3.24 23.88 11.53
CA LEU A 245 -4.31 24.79 11.07
C LEU A 245 -4.71 24.53 9.61
N GLU A 246 -3.97 23.70 8.88
CA GLU A 246 -4.30 23.37 7.50
C GLU A 246 -5.76 22.90 7.37
N PRO A 247 -6.48 23.32 6.31
CA PRO A 247 -7.91 23.02 6.15
C PRO A 247 -8.26 21.54 6.22
N PHE A 248 -7.34 20.70 5.81
CA PHE A 248 -7.51 19.23 5.87
C PHE A 248 -7.83 18.74 7.28
N PHE A 249 -7.15 19.27 8.32
CA PHE A 249 -7.35 18.81 9.70
C PHE A 249 -8.72 19.17 10.26
N ARG A 250 -9.42 20.16 9.65
CA ARG A 250 -10.77 20.57 10.04
C ARG A 250 -11.88 19.78 9.35
N LYS A 251 -11.55 18.97 8.32
CA LYS A 251 -12.54 18.13 7.64
C LYS A 251 -13.03 17.01 8.58
N SER A 252 -14.31 16.69 8.50
CA SER A 252 -14.89 15.54 9.17
C SER A 252 -14.39 14.23 8.58
N PHE A 253 -14.40 13.17 9.36
CA PHE A 253 -14.14 11.81 8.88
C PHE A 253 -15.39 11.23 8.17
N PRO A 254 -15.21 10.37 7.14
CA PRO A 254 -13.95 10.01 6.49
C PRO A 254 -13.39 11.14 5.60
N LYS A 255 -12.07 11.24 5.52
CA LYS A 255 -11.36 12.18 4.67
C LYS A 255 -10.12 11.52 4.06
N THR A 256 -9.68 12.03 2.91
CA THR A 256 -8.50 11.53 2.19
C THR A 256 -7.55 12.67 1.88
N THR A 257 -6.26 12.36 1.81
CA THR A 257 -5.17 13.28 1.43
C THR A 257 -4.02 12.52 0.79
N GLY A 258 -3.07 13.24 0.21
CA GLY A 258 -1.90 12.66 -0.44
C GLY A 258 -0.67 13.57 -0.32
N GLN A 259 0.38 13.19 -1.01
CA GLN A 259 1.62 13.98 -1.07
C GLN A 259 1.43 15.31 -1.81
N GLU A 260 0.41 15.40 -2.66
CA GLU A 260 0.02 16.62 -3.35
C GLU A 260 -0.46 17.71 -2.39
N ASP A 261 -1.10 17.33 -1.28
CA ASP A 261 -1.58 18.25 -0.25
C ASP A 261 -0.51 18.56 0.80
N PHE A 262 0.38 17.59 1.10
CA PHE A 262 1.40 17.68 2.14
C PHE A 262 2.76 17.28 1.60
N ASN A 263 3.60 18.26 1.35
CA ASN A 263 4.97 18.14 0.90
C ASN A 263 5.88 19.13 1.66
N LEU A 264 7.18 19.00 1.49
CA LEU A 264 8.13 19.86 2.20
C LEU A 264 8.05 21.32 1.75
N ASP A 265 7.66 21.59 0.48
CA ASP A 265 7.51 22.95 -0.03
C ASP A 265 6.45 23.73 0.76
N LEU A 266 5.32 23.10 1.09
CA LEU A 266 4.29 23.67 1.97
C LEU A 266 4.88 24.11 3.33
N VAL A 267 5.69 23.25 3.93
CA VAL A 267 6.32 23.54 5.24
C VAL A 267 7.26 24.73 5.13
N GLU A 268 8.06 24.78 4.06
CA GLU A 268 9.04 25.86 3.81
C GLU A 268 8.34 27.19 3.49
N GLU A 269 7.25 27.17 2.72
CA GLU A 269 6.43 28.34 2.47
C GLU A 269 5.84 28.92 3.78
N LEU A 270 5.33 28.05 4.66
CA LEU A 270 4.84 28.46 5.98
C LEU A 270 5.97 29.07 6.82
N MET A 271 7.13 28.42 6.89
CA MET A 271 8.28 28.93 7.64
C MET A 271 8.74 30.29 7.10
N THR A 272 8.81 30.45 5.78
CA THR A 272 9.19 31.70 5.13
C THR A 272 8.18 32.81 5.42
N GLY A 273 6.88 32.51 5.29
CA GLY A 273 5.80 33.46 5.55
C GLY A 273 5.81 34.02 6.99
N PHE A 274 6.22 33.22 7.95
CA PHE A 274 6.32 33.61 9.36
C PHE A 274 7.74 34.03 9.78
N LYS A 275 8.69 34.07 8.86
CA LYS A 275 10.12 34.38 9.11
C LYS A 275 10.73 33.48 10.18
N ILE A 276 10.43 32.19 10.13
CA ILE A 276 10.94 31.18 11.03
C ILE A 276 12.09 30.46 10.34
N GLU A 277 13.25 30.41 11.01
CA GLU A 277 14.40 29.60 10.61
C GLU A 277 14.60 28.49 11.65
N LEU A 278 14.71 27.24 11.17
CA LEU A 278 14.98 26.08 12.02
C LEU A 278 16.29 25.42 11.61
N GLN A 279 16.97 24.86 12.61
CA GLN A 279 18.03 23.90 12.32
C GLN A 279 17.40 22.64 11.71
N PRO A 280 18.10 21.95 10.80
CA PRO A 280 17.54 20.75 10.16
C PRO A 280 17.03 19.68 11.14
N GLU A 281 17.73 19.49 12.26
CA GLU A 281 17.31 18.54 13.30
C GLU A 281 15.99 18.98 13.98
N ASP A 282 15.81 20.28 14.21
CA ASP A 282 14.59 20.84 14.81
C ASP A 282 13.39 20.72 13.85
N LEU A 283 13.64 20.89 12.55
CA LEU A 283 12.64 20.63 11.52
C LEU A 283 12.20 19.16 11.54
N VAL A 284 13.16 18.21 11.49
CA VAL A 284 12.85 16.78 11.52
C VAL A 284 12.12 16.41 12.82
N ALA A 285 12.55 16.93 13.96
CA ALA A 285 11.88 16.72 15.25
C ALA A 285 10.44 17.26 15.24
N THR A 286 10.22 18.44 14.64
CA THR A 286 8.89 19.06 14.54
C THR A 286 7.94 18.26 13.66
N LEU A 287 8.44 17.71 12.52
CA LEU A 287 7.66 16.89 11.60
C LEU A 287 7.36 15.49 12.17
N THR A 288 8.20 15.00 13.07
CA THR A 288 8.03 13.70 13.73
C THR A 288 7.00 13.75 14.85
N HIS A 289 6.82 14.91 15.48
CA HIS A 289 5.90 15.11 16.61
C HIS A 289 4.46 15.32 16.15
#